data_f7bab5a7f8501955fd47ffffe32d5a6d
#
_entry.id   f7bab5a7f8501955fd47ffffe32d5a6d
#
_cell.length_a   1.000
_cell.length_b   1.000
_cell.length_c   1.000
_cell.angle_alpha   90.00
_cell.angle_beta   90.00
_cell.angle_gamma   90.00
#
_symmetry.space_group_name_H-M   'P 1'
#
loop_
_entity.id
_entity.type
_entity.pdbx_description
1 polymer ?
#
loop_
_entity_poly.entity_id
_entity_poly.type
_entity_poly.pdbx_seq_one_letter_code
_entity_poly.pdbx_strand_id
1 'polypeptide(L)'
;MATLTVFQSLIIALWVAAVMSRSFLGGATLTLRFSPLMTGLVVGIVMGDVAQAMVITASIQLIYMGVFSPGGTMPSEPSIAAAIAVSVALLGNLAPEAAIAVAVPVGLLGSYLYQFRFFLNTFIGKRTDTAVENLDHAGITRTVIIYPTIASFLLFVPLVFIALYWGAPVIADVISALEGTVVIHILEVVGGGLAAIGIATTIYVIGRKEYLIFFLLAYFLSVIFASLGVTMVTYAILGTLIAAMFVLATSSSNNTSTASTGSVDYDEDDDDF
;
A
#
# COMPACT_ATOMS: atom_id res chain seq x y z
N MET A 1 30.74 -0.73 -7.43
CA MET A 1 29.48 -0.38 -6.72
C MET A 1 28.44 0.00 -7.75
N ALA A 2 27.32 -0.70 -7.79
CA ALA A 2 26.19 -0.28 -8.61
C ALA A 2 25.56 0.95 -7.93
N THR A 3 25.42 2.04 -8.65
CA THR A 3 24.83 3.28 -8.13
C THR A 3 23.70 3.72 -9.02
N LEU A 4 22.64 4.24 -8.43
CA LEU A 4 21.59 4.91 -9.20
C LEU A 4 22.17 6.14 -9.91
N THR A 5 21.77 6.34 -11.14
CA THR A 5 22.08 7.59 -11.83
C THR A 5 21.29 8.75 -11.21
N VAL A 6 21.81 9.97 -11.34
CA VAL A 6 21.10 11.19 -10.89
C VAL A 6 19.68 11.25 -11.49
N PHE A 7 19.55 10.87 -12.75
CA PHE A 7 18.25 10.88 -13.45
C PHE A 7 17.27 9.86 -12.90
N GLN A 8 17.72 8.62 -12.59
CA GLN A 8 16.90 7.58 -12.00
C GLN A 8 16.41 8.00 -10.59
N SER A 9 17.35 8.45 -9.75
CA SER A 9 17.03 8.92 -8.41
C SER A 9 16.04 10.10 -8.42
N LEU A 10 16.18 11.02 -9.37
CA LEU A 10 15.30 12.16 -9.53
C LEU A 10 13.89 11.75 -9.95
N ILE A 11 13.75 10.85 -10.94
CA ILE A 11 12.44 10.38 -11.40
C ILE A 11 11.69 9.66 -10.27
N ILE A 12 12.37 8.77 -9.55
CA ILE A 12 11.76 8.05 -8.43
C ILE A 12 11.35 9.04 -7.32
N ALA A 13 12.21 10.01 -7.00
CA ALA A 13 11.89 11.03 -6.00
C ALA A 13 10.70 11.92 -6.41
N LEU A 14 10.62 12.30 -7.69
CA LEU A 14 9.48 13.05 -8.25
C LEU A 14 8.19 12.22 -8.20
N TRP A 15 8.26 10.92 -8.51
CA TRP A 15 7.12 10.02 -8.38
C TRP A 15 6.60 9.97 -6.93
N VAL A 16 7.49 9.73 -5.97
CA VAL A 16 7.13 9.71 -4.54
C VAL A 16 6.51 11.05 -4.12
N ALA A 17 7.10 12.17 -4.51
CA ALA A 17 6.56 13.49 -4.18
C ALA A 17 5.17 13.71 -4.81
N ALA A 18 4.94 13.27 -6.04
CA ALA A 18 3.64 13.34 -6.71
C ALA A 18 2.58 12.49 -5.99
N VAL A 19 2.93 11.24 -5.64
CA VAL A 19 2.07 10.33 -4.88
C VAL A 19 1.77 10.88 -3.48
N MET A 20 2.74 11.52 -2.83
CA MET A 20 2.57 12.15 -1.53
C MET A 20 1.78 13.46 -1.59
N SER A 21 1.68 14.10 -2.77
CA SER A 21 0.93 15.33 -2.96
C SER A 21 -0.53 15.07 -3.30
N ARG A 22 -1.39 15.09 -2.27
CA ARG A 22 -2.83 14.85 -2.42
C ARG A 22 -3.50 15.79 -3.44
N SER A 23 -3.03 17.02 -3.54
CA SER A 23 -3.60 18.02 -4.44
C SER A 23 -3.18 17.83 -5.90
N PHE A 24 -2.06 17.13 -6.17
CA PHE A 24 -1.53 16.93 -7.51
C PHE A 24 -2.26 15.80 -8.26
N LEU A 25 -2.39 14.61 -7.63
CA LEU A 25 -3.04 13.43 -8.23
C LEU A 25 -4.49 13.23 -7.78
N GLY A 26 -5.01 14.13 -6.93
CA GLY A 26 -6.39 14.05 -6.46
C GLY A 26 -6.71 12.74 -5.74
N GLY A 27 -7.85 12.12 -6.09
CA GLY A 27 -8.30 10.86 -5.48
C GLY A 27 -7.38 9.66 -5.72
N ALA A 28 -6.66 9.63 -6.84
CA ALA A 28 -5.71 8.55 -7.15
C ALA A 28 -4.57 8.43 -6.12
N THR A 29 -4.23 9.52 -5.44
CA THR A 29 -3.20 9.53 -4.39
C THR A 29 -3.45 8.49 -3.31
N LEU A 30 -4.69 8.27 -2.92
CA LEU A 30 -5.01 7.30 -1.87
C LEU A 30 -4.58 5.89 -2.27
N THR A 31 -4.96 5.45 -3.46
CA THR A 31 -4.60 4.12 -3.95
C THR A 31 -3.10 3.99 -4.21
N LEU A 32 -2.50 4.97 -4.87
CA LEU A 32 -1.08 4.94 -5.25
C LEU A 32 -0.15 4.98 -4.02
N ARG A 33 -0.51 5.73 -2.99
CA ARG A 33 0.28 5.88 -1.77
C ARG A 33 0.28 4.63 -0.91
N PHE A 34 -0.90 4.01 -0.74
CA PHE A 34 -1.06 2.83 0.11
C PHE A 34 -0.62 1.53 -0.54
N SER A 35 -0.37 1.53 -1.85
CA SER A 35 0.08 0.36 -2.59
C SER A 35 1.58 0.45 -2.93
N PRO A 36 2.45 -0.26 -2.19
CA PRO A 36 3.85 -0.45 -2.59
C PRO A 36 4.02 -0.88 -4.03
N LEU A 37 3.13 -1.72 -4.57
CA LEU A 37 3.20 -2.24 -5.94
C LEU A 37 3.25 -1.14 -6.99
N MET A 38 2.51 -0.05 -6.79
CA MET A 38 2.50 1.07 -7.74
C MET A 38 3.84 1.80 -7.78
N THR A 39 4.46 1.99 -6.62
CA THR A 39 5.78 2.62 -6.55
C THR A 39 6.88 1.67 -7.02
N GLY A 40 6.81 0.38 -6.65
CA GLY A 40 7.77 -0.62 -7.11
C GLY A 40 7.76 -0.83 -8.62
N LEU A 41 6.58 -0.75 -9.26
CA LEU A 41 6.48 -0.76 -10.73
C LEU A 41 7.28 0.38 -11.36
N VAL A 42 7.13 1.60 -10.85
CA VAL A 42 7.87 2.76 -11.36
C VAL A 42 9.37 2.61 -11.13
N VAL A 43 9.77 2.12 -9.96
CA VAL A 43 11.19 1.82 -9.68
C VAL A 43 11.73 0.80 -10.66
N GLY A 44 11.00 -0.30 -10.91
CA GLY A 44 11.39 -1.34 -11.85
C GLY A 44 11.54 -0.82 -13.30
N ILE A 45 10.62 0.03 -13.75
CA ILE A 45 10.71 0.66 -15.09
C ILE A 45 11.95 1.57 -15.17
N VAL A 46 12.19 2.39 -14.15
CA VAL A 46 13.30 3.36 -14.13
C VAL A 46 14.67 2.67 -14.03
N MET A 47 14.74 1.56 -13.30
CA MET A 47 15.96 0.78 -13.12
C MET A 47 16.17 -0.29 -14.22
N GLY A 48 15.13 -0.57 -15.02
CA GLY A 48 15.22 -1.51 -16.16
C GLY A 48 14.99 -2.98 -15.80
N ASP A 49 14.55 -3.30 -14.59
CA ASP A 49 14.20 -4.65 -14.16
C ASP A 49 12.84 -4.69 -13.46
N VAL A 50 11.80 -4.67 -14.27
CA VAL A 50 10.41 -4.69 -13.78
C VAL A 50 10.07 -6.03 -13.13
N ALA A 51 10.58 -7.14 -13.66
CA ALA A 51 10.22 -8.46 -13.16
C ALA A 51 10.70 -8.67 -11.73
N GLN A 52 11.97 -8.41 -11.45
CA GLN A 52 12.55 -8.54 -10.12
C GLN A 52 11.97 -7.49 -9.17
N ALA A 53 11.80 -6.24 -9.62
CA ALA A 53 11.16 -5.20 -8.83
C ALA A 53 9.76 -5.60 -8.34
N MET A 54 8.94 -6.20 -9.20
CA MET A 54 7.58 -6.62 -8.85
C MET A 54 7.56 -7.77 -7.85
N VAL A 55 8.48 -8.74 -7.97
CA VAL A 55 8.63 -9.84 -6.98
C VAL A 55 8.99 -9.28 -5.60
N ILE A 56 10.00 -8.41 -5.54
CA ILE A 56 10.42 -7.76 -4.29
C ILE A 56 9.27 -6.93 -3.71
N THR A 57 8.61 -6.14 -4.55
CA THR A 57 7.54 -5.25 -4.11
C THR A 57 6.31 -6.02 -3.64
N ALA A 58 6.01 -7.18 -4.24
CA ALA A 58 4.92 -8.05 -3.79
C ALA A 58 5.15 -8.52 -2.34
N SER A 59 6.37 -8.88 -1.98
CA SER A 59 6.73 -9.26 -0.60
C SER A 59 6.57 -8.07 0.36
N ILE A 60 6.98 -6.87 -0.05
CA ILE A 60 6.76 -5.64 0.73
C ILE A 60 5.26 -5.34 0.86
N GLN A 61 4.47 -5.52 -0.20
CA GLN A 61 3.02 -5.30 -0.20
C GLN A 61 2.33 -6.14 0.88
N LEU A 62 2.73 -7.40 1.09
CA LEU A 62 2.11 -8.27 2.09
C LEU A 62 2.17 -7.67 3.50
N ILE A 63 3.27 -7.01 3.86
CA ILE A 63 3.43 -6.36 5.17
C ILE A 63 2.48 -5.17 5.28
N TYR A 64 2.38 -4.39 4.21
CA TYR A 64 1.58 -3.17 4.20
C TYR A 64 0.08 -3.40 3.99
N MET A 65 -0.35 -4.63 3.65
CA MET A 65 -1.77 -4.96 3.57
C MET A 65 -2.50 -4.77 4.91
N GLY A 66 -1.81 -5.01 6.03
CA GLY A 66 -2.37 -4.83 7.38
C GLY A 66 -2.20 -3.42 7.96
N VAL A 67 -1.63 -2.48 7.21
CA VAL A 67 -1.41 -1.12 7.72
C VAL A 67 -2.66 -0.27 7.50
N PHE A 68 -3.32 0.05 8.59
CA PHE A 68 -4.48 0.96 8.61
C PHE A 68 -4.07 2.29 9.23
N SER A 69 -4.78 3.35 8.84
CA SER A 69 -4.56 4.72 9.31
C SER A 69 -5.70 5.18 10.23
N PRO A 70 -5.79 4.65 11.47
CA PRO A 70 -6.82 5.07 12.40
C PRO A 70 -6.61 6.54 12.79
N GLY A 71 -7.67 7.34 12.68
CA GLY A 71 -7.59 8.75 13.00
C GLY A 71 -6.68 9.60 12.10
N GLY A 72 -6.30 9.07 10.91
CA GLY A 72 -5.44 9.78 9.96
C GLY A 72 -3.93 9.72 10.28
N THR A 73 -3.54 9.01 11.34
CA THR A 73 -2.13 8.77 11.65
C THR A 73 -1.60 7.61 10.80
N MET A 74 -0.42 7.80 10.21
CA MET A 74 0.25 6.77 9.42
C MET A 74 1.41 6.19 10.23
N PRO A 75 1.32 4.93 10.66
CA PRO A 75 2.42 4.30 11.39
C PRO A 75 3.64 4.07 10.51
N SER A 76 3.46 3.93 9.21
CA SER A 76 4.52 3.72 8.23
C SER A 76 4.11 4.20 6.85
N GLU A 77 5.05 4.64 6.00
CA GLU A 77 4.81 5.15 4.65
C GLU A 77 5.17 4.11 3.58
N PRO A 78 4.17 3.42 3.01
CA PRO A 78 4.39 2.33 2.06
C PRO A 78 5.11 2.77 0.78
N SER A 79 4.77 3.96 0.24
CA SER A 79 5.35 4.46 -1.00
C SER A 79 6.84 4.78 -0.85
N ILE A 80 7.25 5.43 0.27
CA ILE A 80 8.66 5.73 0.54
C ILE A 80 9.43 4.44 0.82
N ALA A 81 8.84 3.53 1.61
CA ALA A 81 9.43 2.23 1.87
C ALA A 81 9.73 1.46 0.59
N ALA A 82 8.75 1.36 -0.32
CA ALA A 82 8.91 0.67 -1.59
C ALA A 82 9.95 1.37 -2.49
N ALA A 83 9.91 2.70 -2.60
CA ALA A 83 10.86 3.44 -3.43
C ALA A 83 12.32 3.16 -3.05
N ILE A 84 12.63 3.17 -1.76
CA ILE A 84 14.01 2.98 -1.28
C ILE A 84 14.37 1.50 -1.21
N ALA A 85 13.52 0.66 -0.62
CA ALA A 85 13.84 -0.75 -0.42
C ALA A 85 13.96 -1.53 -1.73
N VAL A 86 13.07 -1.28 -2.71
CA VAL A 86 13.16 -1.92 -4.03
C VAL A 86 14.41 -1.46 -4.76
N SER A 87 14.75 -0.17 -4.68
CA SER A 87 15.97 0.36 -5.28
C SER A 87 17.24 -0.28 -4.66
N VAL A 88 17.28 -0.39 -3.33
CA VAL A 88 18.39 -1.06 -2.61
C VAL A 88 18.49 -2.52 -3.02
N ALA A 89 17.36 -3.23 -3.06
CA ALA A 89 17.34 -4.64 -3.39
C ALA A 89 17.78 -4.92 -4.83
N LEU A 90 17.36 -4.09 -5.79
CA LEU A 90 17.81 -4.20 -7.18
C LEU A 90 19.31 -3.89 -7.33
N LEU A 91 19.83 -2.89 -6.60
CA LEU A 91 21.26 -2.56 -6.63
C LEU A 91 22.13 -3.66 -6.04
N GLY A 92 21.69 -4.25 -4.92
CA GLY A 92 22.42 -5.30 -4.21
C GLY A 92 22.07 -6.71 -4.69
N ASN A 93 21.19 -6.88 -5.66
CA ASN A 93 20.62 -8.17 -6.08
C ASN A 93 20.13 -9.01 -4.89
N LEU A 94 19.43 -8.35 -3.95
CA LEU A 94 19.01 -8.93 -2.70
C LEU A 94 17.75 -9.79 -2.86
N ALA A 95 17.64 -10.81 -2.01
CA ALA A 95 16.41 -11.58 -1.88
C ALA A 95 15.23 -10.70 -1.37
N PRO A 96 13.98 -11.03 -1.74
CA PRO A 96 12.80 -10.26 -1.31
C PRO A 96 12.69 -10.08 0.21
N GLU A 97 13.10 -11.08 0.97
CA GLU A 97 13.08 -11.07 2.45
C GLU A 97 14.05 -10.02 3.03
N ALA A 98 15.24 -9.89 2.42
CA ALA A 98 16.20 -8.85 2.80
C ALA A 98 15.70 -7.45 2.45
N ALA A 99 14.96 -7.29 1.34
CA ALA A 99 14.33 -6.03 0.99
C ALA A 99 13.28 -5.59 2.03
N ILE A 100 12.55 -6.53 2.61
CA ILE A 100 11.60 -6.28 3.71
C ILE A 100 12.32 -5.65 4.91
N ALA A 101 13.49 -6.15 5.25
CA ALA A 101 14.29 -5.64 6.36
C ALA A 101 14.70 -4.16 6.18
N VAL A 102 14.85 -3.72 4.93
CA VAL A 102 15.06 -2.30 4.59
C VAL A 102 13.74 -1.52 4.59
N ALA A 103 12.67 -2.11 4.04
CA ALA A 103 11.39 -1.44 3.86
C ALA A 103 10.77 -0.98 5.18
N VAL A 104 10.85 -1.80 6.23
CA VAL A 104 10.21 -1.51 7.51
C VAL A 104 10.79 -0.28 8.21
N PRO A 105 12.11 -0.19 8.46
CA PRO A 105 12.70 1.01 9.08
C PRO A 105 12.52 2.26 8.21
N VAL A 106 12.68 2.12 6.90
CA VAL A 106 12.50 3.23 5.95
C VAL A 106 11.07 3.74 5.95
N GLY A 107 10.08 2.84 5.98
CA GLY A 107 8.68 3.21 6.07
C GLY A 107 8.34 3.94 7.38
N LEU A 108 8.91 3.50 8.50
CA LEU A 108 8.78 4.20 9.79
C LEU A 108 9.38 5.61 9.72
N LEU A 109 10.59 5.77 9.17
CA LEU A 109 11.18 7.09 8.96
C LEU A 109 10.33 7.95 8.02
N GLY A 110 9.76 7.34 6.98
CA GLY A 110 8.83 8.01 6.06
C GLY A 110 7.61 8.59 6.75
N SER A 111 7.10 7.92 7.80
CA SER A 111 5.96 8.43 8.57
C SER A 111 6.27 9.72 9.31
N TYR A 112 7.49 9.92 9.82
CA TYR A 112 7.91 11.18 10.42
C TYR A 112 7.96 12.32 9.40
N LEU A 113 8.40 12.04 8.16
CA LEU A 113 8.34 13.03 7.08
C LEU A 113 6.91 13.43 6.76
N TYR A 114 6.00 12.48 6.81
CA TYR A 114 4.58 12.77 6.63
C TYR A 114 4.01 13.64 7.75
N GLN A 115 4.37 13.39 9.00
CA GLN A 115 4.00 14.25 10.13
C GLN A 115 4.56 15.68 9.96
N PHE A 116 5.80 15.80 9.51
CA PHE A 116 6.39 17.11 9.22
C PHE A 116 5.64 17.88 8.14
N ARG A 117 5.10 17.20 7.14
CA ARG A 117 4.20 17.80 6.14
C ARG A 117 2.95 18.39 6.77
N PHE A 118 2.32 17.73 7.76
CA PHE A 118 1.18 18.31 8.47
C PHE A 118 1.56 19.62 9.18
N PHE A 119 2.72 19.61 9.82
CA PHE A 119 3.24 20.82 10.44
C PHE A 119 3.40 21.98 9.43
N LEU A 120 3.98 21.72 8.27
CA LEU A 120 4.07 22.73 7.21
C LEU A 120 2.70 23.20 6.72
N ASN A 121 1.76 22.30 6.56
CA ASN A 121 0.41 22.63 6.11
C ASN A 121 -0.36 23.49 7.13
N THR A 122 -0.03 23.44 8.42
CA THR A 122 -0.62 24.34 9.44
C THR A 122 -0.32 25.81 9.16
N PHE A 123 0.88 26.13 8.66
CA PHE A 123 1.21 27.51 8.26
C PHE A 123 0.46 27.93 6.99
N ILE A 124 0.26 27.01 6.06
CA ILE A 124 -0.53 27.26 4.84
C ILE A 124 -2.00 27.48 5.21
N GLY A 125 -2.52 26.71 6.17
CA GLY A 125 -3.90 26.81 6.67
C GLY A 125 -4.28 28.22 7.13
N LYS A 126 -3.40 28.90 7.87
CA LYS A 126 -3.63 30.29 8.30
C LYS A 126 -3.84 31.25 7.13
N ARG A 127 -3.12 31.04 6.02
CA ARG A 127 -3.33 31.85 4.80
C ARG A 127 -4.63 31.49 4.10
N THR A 128 -5.06 30.23 4.19
CA THR A 128 -6.36 29.80 3.68
C THR A 128 -7.49 30.47 4.42
N ASP A 129 -7.43 30.56 5.76
CA ASP A 129 -8.42 31.23 6.59
C ASP A 129 -8.57 32.71 6.19
N THR A 130 -7.45 33.40 6.04
CA THR A 130 -7.47 34.81 5.57
C THR A 130 -8.07 34.96 4.17
N ALA A 131 -7.79 34.02 3.25
CA ALA A 131 -8.38 34.08 1.91
C ALA A 131 -9.88 33.80 1.93
N VAL A 132 -10.36 32.94 2.83
CA VAL A 132 -11.79 32.66 3.03
C VAL A 132 -12.50 33.90 3.62
N GLU A 133 -11.92 34.51 4.64
CA GLU A 133 -12.47 35.76 5.26
C GLU A 133 -12.63 36.89 4.25
N ASN A 134 -11.70 37.01 3.30
CA ASN A 134 -11.72 38.01 2.24
C ASN A 134 -12.52 37.62 1.01
N LEU A 135 -13.16 36.42 0.99
CA LEU A 135 -13.85 35.82 -0.17
C LEU A 135 -12.99 35.79 -1.44
N ASP A 136 -11.66 35.66 -1.29
CA ASP A 136 -10.72 35.53 -2.40
C ASP A 136 -10.67 34.12 -2.96
N HIS A 137 -11.47 33.84 -3.97
CA HIS A 137 -11.53 32.53 -4.63
C HIS A 137 -10.17 32.09 -5.22
N ALA A 138 -9.39 33.05 -5.77
CA ALA A 138 -8.07 32.74 -6.32
C ALA A 138 -7.07 32.42 -5.21
N GLY A 139 -7.14 33.14 -4.10
CA GLY A 139 -6.36 32.88 -2.89
C GLY A 139 -6.66 31.51 -2.28
N ILE A 140 -7.95 31.14 -2.19
CA ILE A 140 -8.38 29.81 -1.71
C ILE A 140 -7.79 28.70 -2.60
N THR A 141 -7.91 28.82 -3.91
CA THR A 141 -7.34 27.81 -4.85
C THR A 141 -5.84 27.69 -4.71
N ARG A 142 -5.12 28.81 -4.57
CA ARG A 142 -3.66 28.81 -4.38
C ARG A 142 -3.24 28.15 -3.08
N THR A 143 -3.93 28.45 -1.98
CA THR A 143 -3.58 27.94 -0.65
C THR A 143 -3.98 26.46 -0.47
N VAL A 144 -5.04 25.98 -1.12
CA VAL A 144 -5.51 24.60 -1.00
C VAL A 144 -4.79 23.65 -1.96
N ILE A 145 -4.46 24.11 -3.17
CA ILE A 145 -3.88 23.24 -4.22
C ILE A 145 -2.40 23.53 -4.42
N ILE A 146 -2.03 24.78 -4.74
CA ILE A 146 -0.68 25.10 -5.22
C ILE A 146 0.33 25.04 -4.07
N TYR A 147 0.08 25.70 -2.95
CA TYR A 147 1.05 25.76 -1.86
C TYR A 147 1.32 24.40 -1.20
N PRO A 148 0.30 23.56 -0.90
CA PRO A 148 0.56 22.21 -0.38
C PRO A 148 1.28 21.30 -1.38
N THR A 149 1.03 21.48 -2.68
CA THR A 149 1.74 20.77 -3.73
C THR A 149 3.22 21.13 -3.76
N ILE A 150 3.53 22.45 -3.84
CA ILE A 150 4.92 22.92 -3.83
C ILE A 150 5.63 22.51 -2.55
N ALA A 151 4.99 22.64 -1.39
CA ALA A 151 5.55 22.23 -0.10
C ALA A 151 5.86 20.73 -0.08
N SER A 152 4.99 19.89 -0.64
CA SER A 152 5.23 18.45 -0.74
C SER A 152 6.42 18.13 -1.65
N PHE A 153 6.50 18.74 -2.82
CA PHE A 153 7.64 18.53 -3.73
C PHE A 153 8.95 19.02 -3.11
N LEU A 154 8.95 20.19 -2.49
CA LEU A 154 10.13 20.76 -1.83
C LEU A 154 10.60 19.90 -0.65
N LEU A 155 9.70 19.21 0.05
CA LEU A 155 10.03 18.33 1.16
C LEU A 155 10.49 16.95 0.68
N PHE A 156 9.70 16.27 -0.16
CA PHE A 156 9.94 14.86 -0.50
C PHE A 156 11.02 14.69 -1.57
N VAL A 157 11.10 15.55 -2.59
CA VAL A 157 12.06 15.37 -3.67
C VAL A 157 13.51 15.37 -3.16
N PRO A 158 14.00 16.38 -2.41
CA PRO A 158 15.39 16.38 -1.97
C PRO A 158 15.69 15.24 -1.00
N LEU A 159 14.78 14.94 -0.07
CA LEU A 159 15.02 13.90 0.92
C LEU A 159 15.05 12.49 0.30
N VAL A 160 14.09 12.18 -0.55
CA VAL A 160 14.06 10.89 -1.24
C VAL A 160 15.19 10.78 -2.25
N PHE A 161 15.53 11.86 -2.94
CA PHE A 161 16.69 11.89 -3.85
C PHE A 161 18.00 11.59 -3.09
N ILE A 162 18.24 12.25 -1.96
CA ILE A 162 19.42 12.00 -1.11
C ILE A 162 19.45 10.55 -0.65
N ALA A 163 18.32 10.04 -0.18
CA ALA A 163 18.21 8.66 0.28
C ALA A 163 18.48 7.63 -0.84
N LEU A 164 18.06 7.91 -2.06
CA LEU A 164 18.28 7.03 -3.21
C LEU A 164 19.70 7.16 -3.75
N TYR A 165 20.20 8.37 -3.93
CA TYR A 165 21.48 8.60 -4.62
C TYR A 165 22.68 8.23 -3.74
N TRP A 166 22.65 8.58 -2.46
CA TRP A 166 23.74 8.27 -1.50
C TRP A 166 23.39 7.15 -0.54
N GLY A 167 22.15 7.06 -0.09
CA GLY A 167 21.73 6.09 0.92
C GLY A 167 21.58 4.67 0.36
N ALA A 168 20.93 4.50 -0.78
CA ALA A 168 20.65 3.19 -1.33
C ALA A 168 21.92 2.37 -1.65
N PRO A 169 22.98 2.92 -2.29
CA PRO A 169 24.21 2.18 -2.51
C PRO A 169 24.90 1.75 -1.20
N VAL A 170 24.94 2.64 -0.19
CA VAL A 170 25.54 2.33 1.10
C VAL A 170 24.80 1.21 1.82
N ILE A 171 23.45 1.25 1.81
CA ILE A 171 22.62 0.20 2.40
C ILE A 171 22.82 -1.12 1.67
N ALA A 172 22.84 -1.11 0.34
CA ALA A 172 23.05 -2.30 -0.47
C ALA A 172 24.41 -2.94 -0.18
N ASP A 173 25.49 -2.15 -0.09
CA ASP A 173 26.82 -2.64 0.23
C ASP A 173 26.89 -3.23 1.65
N VAL A 174 26.26 -2.58 2.64
CA VAL A 174 26.20 -3.09 4.02
C VAL A 174 25.45 -4.42 4.09
N ILE A 175 24.30 -4.54 3.41
CA ILE A 175 23.53 -5.79 3.40
C ILE A 175 24.32 -6.89 2.67
N SER A 176 24.92 -6.60 1.52
CA SER A 176 25.75 -7.57 0.79
C SER A 176 26.98 -8.01 1.61
N ALA A 177 27.58 -7.14 2.40
CA ALA A 177 28.68 -7.49 3.29
C ALA A 177 28.25 -8.37 4.48
N LEU A 178 26.98 -8.29 4.85
CA LEU A 178 26.38 -9.11 5.92
C LEU A 178 25.75 -10.40 5.39
N GLU A 179 25.74 -10.62 4.07
CA GLU A 179 25.18 -11.80 3.44
C GLU A 179 25.87 -13.09 3.99
N GLY A 180 25.06 -14.09 4.31
CA GLY A 180 25.53 -15.32 4.96
C GLY A 180 25.80 -15.20 6.47
N THR A 181 25.57 -14.05 7.08
CA THR A 181 25.67 -13.90 8.53
C THR A 181 24.33 -14.19 9.23
N VAL A 182 24.41 -14.47 10.55
CA VAL A 182 23.23 -14.65 11.40
C VAL A 182 22.29 -13.43 11.35
N VAL A 183 22.85 -12.24 11.10
CA VAL A 183 22.06 -10.99 11.03
C VAL A 183 21.08 -11.05 9.86
N ILE A 184 21.52 -11.43 8.67
CA ILE A 184 20.62 -11.55 7.49
C ILE A 184 19.60 -12.65 7.74
N HIS A 185 19.99 -13.79 8.29
CA HIS A 185 19.04 -14.86 8.63
C HIS A 185 17.94 -14.39 9.61
N ILE A 186 18.29 -13.61 10.64
CA ILE A 186 17.32 -13.01 11.54
C ILE A 186 16.39 -12.07 10.77
N LEU A 187 16.91 -11.22 9.88
CA LEU A 187 16.13 -10.29 9.10
C LEU A 187 15.15 -11.01 8.13
N GLU A 188 15.57 -12.10 7.52
CA GLU A 188 14.72 -12.96 6.68
C GLU A 188 13.57 -13.57 7.47
N VAL A 189 13.85 -14.15 8.63
CA VAL A 189 12.83 -14.73 9.53
C VAL A 189 11.84 -13.66 10.01
N VAL A 190 12.35 -12.49 10.41
CA VAL A 190 11.51 -11.36 10.83
C VAL A 190 10.67 -10.85 9.65
N GLY A 191 11.26 -10.76 8.45
CA GLY A 191 10.56 -10.34 7.24
C GLY A 191 9.38 -11.26 6.90
N GLY A 192 9.63 -12.58 6.92
CA GLY A 192 8.57 -13.57 6.72
C GLY A 192 7.48 -13.50 7.80
N GLY A 193 7.87 -13.29 9.06
CA GLY A 193 6.94 -13.09 10.17
C GLY A 193 6.06 -11.85 10.01
N LEU A 194 6.64 -10.74 9.56
CA LEU A 194 5.90 -9.49 9.30
C LEU A 194 4.88 -9.65 8.16
N ALA A 195 5.25 -10.37 7.10
CA ALA A 195 4.32 -10.71 6.02
C ALA A 195 3.12 -11.54 6.54
N ALA A 196 3.38 -12.54 7.38
CA ALA A 196 2.34 -13.36 8.01
C ALA A 196 1.42 -12.51 8.90
N ILE A 197 1.97 -11.57 9.68
CA ILE A 197 1.20 -10.63 10.50
C ILE A 197 0.35 -9.72 9.62
N GLY A 198 0.88 -9.22 8.49
CA GLY A 198 0.13 -8.40 7.53
C GLY A 198 -1.08 -9.14 6.96
N ILE A 199 -0.91 -10.39 6.54
CA ILE A 199 -2.00 -11.24 6.07
C ILE A 199 -3.01 -11.51 7.20
N ALA A 200 -2.55 -11.87 8.39
CA ALA A 200 -3.43 -12.13 9.54
C ALA A 200 -4.25 -10.90 9.93
N THR A 201 -3.63 -9.71 9.91
CA THR A 201 -4.32 -8.45 10.19
C THR A 201 -5.37 -8.15 9.13
N THR A 202 -5.05 -8.38 7.85
CA THR A 202 -6.01 -8.22 6.74
C THR A 202 -7.21 -9.13 6.93
N ILE A 203 -6.98 -10.41 7.24
CA ILE A 203 -8.06 -11.39 7.53
C ILE A 203 -8.88 -10.93 8.74
N TYR A 204 -8.26 -10.41 9.78
CA TYR A 204 -8.94 -9.93 10.98
C TYR A 204 -9.84 -8.72 10.69
N VAL A 205 -9.40 -7.79 9.86
CA VAL A 205 -10.13 -6.55 9.53
C VAL A 205 -11.25 -6.79 8.52
N ILE A 206 -10.99 -7.59 7.48
CA ILE A 206 -12.00 -7.93 6.46
C ILE A 206 -12.95 -8.99 7.02
N GLY A 207 -12.51 -9.78 8.01
CA GLY A 207 -13.04 -11.07 8.35
C GLY A 207 -14.37 -11.05 9.10
N ARG A 208 -15.39 -11.49 8.39
CA ARG A 208 -16.43 -12.29 9.05
C ARG A 208 -15.84 -13.69 9.24
N LYS A 209 -16.06 -14.27 10.43
CA LYS A 209 -15.60 -15.62 10.77
C LYS A 209 -16.01 -16.70 9.73
N GLU A 210 -17.12 -16.45 9.04
CA GLU A 210 -17.67 -17.28 7.97
C GLU A 210 -16.73 -17.40 6.77
N TYR A 211 -15.91 -16.37 6.48
CA TYR A 211 -14.99 -16.36 5.33
C TYR A 211 -13.62 -16.98 5.63
N LEU A 212 -13.34 -17.31 6.89
CA LEU A 212 -12.09 -17.99 7.27
C LEU A 212 -11.95 -19.35 6.56
N ILE A 213 -13.07 -20.01 6.29
CA ILE A 213 -13.12 -21.29 5.57
C ILE A 213 -12.53 -21.14 4.17
N PHE A 214 -12.85 -20.06 3.45
CA PHE A 214 -12.30 -19.81 2.10
C PHE A 214 -10.81 -19.53 2.13
N PHE A 215 -10.32 -18.85 3.16
CA PHE A 215 -8.88 -18.65 3.34
C PHE A 215 -8.15 -19.98 3.56
N LEU A 216 -8.66 -20.82 4.46
CA LEU A 216 -8.09 -22.14 4.74
C LEU A 216 -8.13 -23.04 3.49
N LEU A 217 -9.25 -23.03 2.76
CA LEU A 217 -9.39 -23.74 1.49
C LEU A 217 -8.30 -23.31 0.48
N ALA A 218 -8.14 -21.98 0.29
CA ALA A 218 -7.13 -21.45 -0.62
C ALA A 218 -5.70 -21.81 -0.17
N TYR A 219 -5.42 -21.76 1.12
CA TYR A 219 -4.13 -22.14 1.69
C TYR A 219 -3.82 -23.62 1.41
N PHE A 220 -4.73 -24.54 1.75
CA PHE A 220 -4.51 -25.96 1.51
C PHE A 220 -4.42 -26.30 0.02
N LEU A 221 -5.23 -25.67 -0.84
CA LEU A 221 -5.11 -25.81 -2.29
C LEU A 221 -3.73 -25.34 -2.78
N SER A 222 -3.21 -24.24 -2.26
CA SER A 222 -1.88 -23.76 -2.64
C SER A 222 -0.76 -24.72 -2.23
N VAL A 223 -0.88 -25.35 -1.06
CA VAL A 223 0.07 -26.36 -0.60
C VAL A 223 0.00 -27.64 -1.44
N ILE A 224 -1.22 -28.13 -1.73
CA ILE A 224 -1.42 -29.35 -2.51
C ILE A 224 -0.92 -29.17 -3.95
N PHE A 225 -1.19 -28.03 -4.57
CA PHE A 225 -0.82 -27.76 -5.96
C PHE A 225 0.57 -27.13 -6.10
N ALA A 226 1.31 -26.91 -5.01
CA ALA A 226 2.66 -26.35 -5.05
C ALA A 226 3.60 -27.15 -5.96
N SER A 227 3.49 -28.50 -5.94
CA SER A 227 4.28 -29.41 -6.78
C SER A 227 3.92 -29.36 -8.28
N LEU A 228 2.74 -28.85 -8.63
CA LEU A 228 2.25 -28.77 -10.01
C LEU A 228 2.64 -27.46 -10.71
N GLY A 229 3.36 -26.56 -10.02
CA GLY A 229 3.78 -25.28 -10.59
C GLY A 229 2.63 -24.34 -10.98
N VAL A 230 1.48 -24.45 -10.31
CA VAL A 230 0.30 -23.63 -10.58
C VAL A 230 0.61 -22.16 -10.32
N THR A 231 0.33 -21.31 -11.30
CA THR A 231 0.64 -19.88 -11.19
C THR A 231 -0.35 -19.13 -10.30
N MET A 232 0.07 -18.01 -9.72
CA MET A 232 -0.81 -17.12 -8.94
C MET A 232 -2.06 -16.67 -9.71
N VAL A 233 -1.96 -16.51 -11.03
CA VAL A 233 -3.09 -16.14 -11.90
C VAL A 233 -4.16 -17.22 -11.87
N THR A 234 -3.78 -18.49 -11.89
CA THR A 234 -4.73 -19.62 -11.81
C THR A 234 -5.48 -19.63 -10.48
N TYR A 235 -4.78 -19.36 -9.35
CA TYR A 235 -5.45 -19.24 -8.05
C TYR A 235 -6.39 -18.05 -8.00
N ALA A 236 -6.04 -16.92 -8.61
CA ALA A 236 -6.92 -15.76 -8.68
C ALA A 236 -8.19 -16.04 -9.46
N ILE A 237 -8.09 -16.74 -10.60
CA ILE A 237 -9.25 -17.15 -11.41
C ILE A 237 -10.13 -18.12 -10.62
N LEU A 238 -9.55 -19.16 -10.01
CA LEU A 238 -10.28 -20.12 -9.19
C LEU A 238 -11.00 -19.45 -8.01
N GLY A 239 -10.32 -18.55 -7.31
CA GLY A 239 -10.89 -17.79 -6.20
C GLY A 239 -12.06 -16.93 -6.64
N THR A 240 -11.96 -16.27 -7.80
CA THR A 240 -13.05 -15.46 -8.38
C THR A 240 -14.25 -16.32 -8.75
N LEU A 241 -14.03 -17.49 -9.33
CA LEU A 241 -15.10 -18.43 -9.68
C LEU A 241 -15.83 -18.96 -8.43
N ILE A 242 -15.08 -19.36 -7.40
CA ILE A 242 -15.65 -19.81 -6.12
C ILE A 242 -16.46 -18.70 -5.46
N ALA A 243 -15.94 -17.47 -5.45
CA ALA A 243 -16.66 -16.31 -4.91
C ALA A 243 -17.95 -16.02 -5.68
N ALA A 244 -17.92 -16.09 -7.02
CA ALA A 244 -19.10 -15.92 -7.86
C ALA A 244 -20.15 -17.00 -7.60
N MET A 245 -19.75 -18.27 -7.49
CA MET A 245 -20.65 -19.38 -7.15
C MET A 245 -21.30 -19.18 -5.77
N PHE A 246 -20.53 -18.74 -4.78
CA PHE A 246 -21.02 -18.46 -3.43
C PHE A 246 -22.07 -17.33 -3.43
N VAL A 247 -21.80 -16.23 -4.14
CA VAL A 247 -22.74 -15.11 -4.26
C VAL A 247 -24.02 -15.53 -4.95
N LEU A 248 -23.93 -16.28 -6.05
CA LEU A 248 -25.11 -16.79 -6.76
C LEU A 248 -25.95 -17.74 -5.90
N ALA A 249 -25.32 -18.64 -5.16
CA ALA A 249 -26.01 -19.57 -4.27
C ALA A 249 -26.74 -18.83 -3.13
N THR A 250 -26.09 -17.83 -2.52
CA THR A 250 -26.68 -17.05 -1.43
C THR A 250 -27.80 -16.13 -1.93
N SER A 251 -27.66 -15.53 -3.10
CA SER A 251 -28.70 -14.70 -3.72
C SER A 251 -29.95 -15.52 -4.07
N SER A 252 -29.77 -16.75 -4.57
CA SER A 252 -30.89 -17.65 -4.85
C SER A 252 -31.66 -18.06 -3.60
N SER A 253 -30.94 -18.28 -2.48
CA SER A 253 -31.55 -18.63 -1.18
C SER A 253 -32.41 -17.48 -0.62
N ASN A 254 -31.96 -16.24 -0.75
CA ASN A 254 -32.71 -15.08 -0.27
C ASN A 254 -33.99 -14.82 -1.10
N ASN A 255 -33.97 -15.07 -2.39
CA ASN A 255 -35.17 -14.92 -3.23
C ASN A 255 -36.25 -15.96 -2.91
N THR A 256 -35.86 -17.15 -2.44
CA THR A 256 -36.83 -18.19 -2.07
C THR A 256 -37.51 -17.88 -0.71
N SER A 257 -36.83 -17.19 0.18
CA SER A 257 -37.39 -16.80 1.48
C SER A 257 -38.39 -15.65 1.39
N THR A 258 -38.27 -14.79 0.38
CA THR A 258 -39.22 -13.66 0.16
C THR A 258 -40.49 -14.10 -0.54
N ALA A 259 -40.48 -15.24 -1.22
CA ALA A 259 -41.66 -15.77 -1.90
C ALA A 259 -42.64 -16.52 -0.97
N SER A 260 -42.21 -16.83 0.27
CA SER A 260 -43.06 -17.57 1.22
C SER A 260 -43.79 -16.69 2.27
N THR A 261 -43.60 -15.35 2.23
CA THR A 261 -44.24 -14.44 3.19
C THR A 261 -45.23 -13.48 2.54
N GLY A 262 -45.84 -13.88 1.41
CA GLY A 262 -46.79 -13.09 0.65
C GLY A 262 -48.21 -13.59 0.76
N SER A 263 -48.76 -13.75 1.98
CA SER A 263 -50.20 -13.75 2.21
C SER A 263 -50.46 -13.20 3.61
N VAL A 264 -50.43 -11.88 3.72
CA VAL A 264 -51.10 -11.21 4.82
C VAL A 264 -52.46 -10.84 4.28
N ASP A 265 -53.43 -11.61 4.71
CA ASP A 265 -54.87 -11.33 4.63
C ASP A 265 -55.12 -9.97 5.29
N TYR A 266 -55.61 -9.00 4.55
CA TYR A 266 -56.21 -7.79 5.10
C TYR A 266 -57.64 -8.14 5.44
N ASP A 267 -57.92 -8.51 6.69
CA ASP A 267 -59.25 -8.38 7.26
C ASP A 267 -59.53 -6.88 7.41
N GLU A 268 -60.41 -6.38 6.52
CA GLU A 268 -61.26 -5.22 6.80
C GLU A 268 -62.21 -5.61 7.93
N ASP A 269 -62.09 -4.95 9.05
CA ASP A 269 -63.25 -4.71 9.90
C ASP A 269 -63.02 -3.56 10.90
N ASP A 270 -63.88 -2.56 10.68
CA ASP A 270 -64.64 -1.75 11.61
C ASP A 270 -63.96 -0.73 12.55
N ASP A 271 -64.29 0.50 12.17
CA ASP A 271 -65.01 1.54 12.97
C ASP A 271 -64.70 1.70 14.47
N ASP A 272 -64.66 2.98 14.76
CA ASP A 272 -65.03 3.66 16.01
C ASP A 272 -63.86 4.17 16.94
N PHE A 273 -64.00 5.47 17.00
CA PHE A 273 -63.51 6.50 17.91
C PHE A 273 -62.23 7.22 17.56
#